data_0c5991ff3a4052611b9a271295eecd34
#
_entry.id   0c5991ff3a4052611b9a271295eecd34
#
_cell.length_a   1.000
_cell.length_b   1.000
_cell.length_c   1.000
_cell.angle_alpha   90.00
_cell.angle_beta   90.00
_cell.angle_gamma   90.00
#
_symmetry.space_group_name_H-M   'P 1'
#
loop_
_entity.id
_entity.type
_entity.pdbx_description
1 polymer ?
#
loop_
_entity_poly.entity_id
_entity_poly.type
_entity_poly.pdbx_seq_one_letter_code
_entity_poly.pdbx_strand_id
1 'polypeptide(L)'
;MTLVLHDEGGTGQPILLLHGLMGSSRTWRRQVPWIREFGHVYTFDAAGHGRPAPSELTTEAFVDDLASAVASIEEPMIVIGHSMGALHAWCFGASHPEKVCALVLEDMAPDFRGRTAADWAQMISAWPQPFASEDAMKEFFGPVAGQYFLDSFDRRDDGWYLHGEVSTFRDISEEWGTRHFWDQWKAIDVPTLLIEGEFTITPEGQMREMAERPGTRYVRIADAGHLVHDDQPQRYREVVTEFLQTVS
;
A
#
# COMPACT_ATOMS: atom_id res chain seq x y z
N MET A 1 6.77 2.04 -23.05
CA MET A 1 7.04 2.41 -21.64
C MET A 1 5.79 2.04 -20.86
N THR A 2 5.89 1.21 -19.86
CA THR A 2 4.76 0.92 -18.97
C THR A 2 4.46 2.20 -18.18
N LEU A 3 3.21 2.61 -18.16
CA LEU A 3 2.80 3.77 -17.36
C LEU A 3 2.98 3.41 -15.88
N VAL A 4 3.63 4.26 -15.12
CA VAL A 4 3.99 4.02 -13.71
C VAL A 4 3.01 4.72 -12.78
N LEU A 5 2.58 5.91 -13.18
CA LEU A 5 1.55 6.72 -12.52
C LEU A 5 0.32 6.74 -13.42
N HIS A 6 -0.82 6.30 -12.91
CA HIS A 6 -2.08 6.24 -13.63
C HIS A 6 -2.99 7.37 -13.16
N ASP A 7 -3.48 8.16 -14.10
CA ASP A 7 -4.48 9.18 -13.85
C ASP A 7 -5.87 8.51 -13.82
N GLU A 8 -6.45 8.46 -12.64
CA GLU A 8 -7.76 7.85 -12.41
C GLU A 8 -8.91 8.87 -12.50
N GLY A 9 -8.57 10.15 -12.74
CA GLY A 9 -9.53 11.24 -12.86
C GLY A 9 -10.01 11.80 -11.52
N GLY A 10 -11.05 12.61 -11.57
CA GLY A 10 -11.48 13.46 -10.46
C GLY A 10 -11.01 14.91 -10.66
N THR A 11 -11.25 15.79 -9.71
CA THR A 11 -10.84 17.19 -9.78
C THR A 11 -10.51 17.73 -8.38
N GLY A 12 -9.65 18.73 -8.31
CA GLY A 12 -9.26 19.39 -7.04
C GLY A 12 -8.01 18.77 -6.44
N GLN A 13 -7.98 18.59 -5.12
CA GLN A 13 -6.83 18.10 -4.36
C GLN A 13 -6.26 16.81 -4.92
N PRO A 14 -4.97 16.70 -5.27
CA PRO A 14 -4.37 15.45 -5.70
C PRO A 14 -4.39 14.39 -4.58
N ILE A 15 -4.82 13.18 -4.92
CA ILE A 15 -4.85 12.03 -4.01
C ILE A 15 -4.08 10.88 -4.67
N LEU A 16 -3.03 10.40 -4.02
CA LEU A 16 -2.15 9.35 -4.50
C LEU A 16 -2.39 8.05 -3.74
N LEU A 17 -2.62 6.94 -4.46
CA LEU A 17 -2.85 5.61 -3.87
C LEU A 17 -1.64 4.70 -4.10
N LEU A 18 -1.09 4.14 -3.02
CA LEU A 18 0.10 3.28 -3.01
C LEU A 18 -0.28 1.87 -2.53
N HIS A 19 -0.10 0.88 -3.39
CA HIS A 19 -0.44 -0.52 -3.11
C HIS A 19 0.56 -1.20 -2.16
N GLY A 20 0.14 -2.32 -1.56
CA GLY A 20 0.98 -3.19 -0.74
C GLY A 20 1.92 -4.09 -1.55
N LEU A 21 2.81 -4.79 -0.86
CA LEU A 21 3.70 -5.78 -1.47
C LEU A 21 2.88 -6.80 -2.26
N MET A 22 3.37 -7.23 -3.41
CA MET A 22 2.68 -8.09 -4.39
C MET A 22 1.40 -7.49 -5.01
N GLY A 23 1.05 -6.25 -4.68
CA GLY A 23 -0.09 -5.54 -5.25
C GLY A 23 0.22 -4.87 -6.58
N SER A 24 -0.72 -4.08 -7.05
CA SER A 24 -0.60 -3.17 -8.19
C SER A 24 -1.60 -2.03 -8.05
N SER A 25 -1.55 -1.03 -8.92
CA SER A 25 -2.57 0.02 -9.04
C SER A 25 -4.00 -0.54 -9.09
N ARG A 26 -4.18 -1.71 -9.70
CA ARG A 26 -5.49 -2.39 -9.84
C ARG A 26 -6.12 -2.80 -8.51
N THR A 27 -5.34 -2.99 -7.45
CA THR A 27 -5.88 -3.34 -6.12
C THR A 27 -6.76 -2.22 -5.54
N TRP A 28 -6.60 -0.98 -6.04
CA TRP A 28 -7.41 0.18 -5.65
C TRP A 28 -8.68 0.39 -6.46
N ARG A 29 -8.97 -0.44 -7.48
CA ARG A 29 -10.06 -0.22 -8.43
C ARG A 29 -11.46 -0.09 -7.79
N ARG A 30 -11.67 -0.66 -6.60
CA ARG A 30 -12.93 -0.55 -5.85
C ARG A 30 -13.00 0.72 -5.00
N GLN A 31 -11.85 1.27 -4.64
CA GLN A 31 -11.73 2.47 -3.83
C GLN A 31 -11.72 3.74 -4.70
N VAL A 32 -11.07 3.71 -5.85
CA VAL A 32 -10.97 4.84 -6.79
C VAL A 32 -12.33 5.51 -7.10
N PRO A 33 -13.44 4.77 -7.39
CA PRO A 33 -14.70 5.40 -7.78
C PRO A 33 -15.28 6.38 -6.75
N TRP A 34 -15.12 6.10 -5.45
CA TRP A 34 -15.62 6.97 -4.40
C TRP A 34 -14.56 7.96 -3.89
N ILE A 35 -13.27 7.63 -3.94
CA ILE A 35 -12.20 8.57 -3.56
C ILE A 35 -12.17 9.76 -4.52
N ARG A 36 -12.49 9.59 -5.81
CA ARG A 36 -12.60 10.68 -6.79
C ARG A 36 -13.64 11.75 -6.44
N GLU A 37 -14.56 11.46 -5.53
CA GLU A 37 -15.51 12.47 -5.02
C GLU A 37 -14.80 13.54 -4.15
N PHE A 38 -13.58 13.25 -3.67
CA PHE A 38 -12.80 14.12 -2.77
C PHE A 38 -11.60 14.79 -3.45
N GLY A 39 -11.19 14.37 -4.65
CA GLY A 39 -10.04 14.94 -5.32
C GLY A 39 -9.71 14.29 -6.66
N HIS A 40 -8.59 14.70 -7.23
CA HIS A 40 -8.01 14.10 -8.44
C HIS A 40 -7.13 12.92 -8.04
N VAL A 41 -7.53 11.72 -8.44
CA VAL A 41 -6.91 10.47 -7.98
C VAL A 41 -5.85 9.96 -8.94
N TYR A 42 -4.72 9.57 -8.38
CA TYR A 42 -3.65 8.86 -9.06
C TYR A 42 -3.39 7.53 -8.36
N THR A 43 -3.07 6.48 -9.13
CA THR A 43 -2.55 5.22 -8.61
C THR A 43 -1.14 4.98 -9.13
N PHE A 44 -0.29 4.31 -8.36
CA PHE A 44 1.12 4.12 -8.67
C PHE A 44 1.48 2.65 -8.62
N ASP A 45 2.19 2.15 -9.65
CA ASP A 45 2.80 0.83 -9.64
C ASP A 45 4.26 0.93 -9.18
N ALA A 46 4.55 0.39 -8.00
CA ALA A 46 5.89 0.39 -7.44
C ALA A 46 6.87 -0.44 -8.30
N ALA A 47 8.14 -0.07 -8.31
CA ALA A 47 9.17 -0.84 -8.97
C ALA A 47 9.21 -2.30 -8.44
N GLY A 48 9.56 -3.27 -9.28
CA GLY A 48 9.49 -4.70 -8.96
C GLY A 48 8.08 -5.31 -9.08
N HIS A 49 7.04 -4.49 -9.30
CA HIS A 49 5.65 -4.90 -9.47
C HIS A 49 5.22 -4.64 -10.92
N GLY A 50 5.41 -5.64 -11.79
CA GLY A 50 5.14 -5.56 -13.24
C GLY A 50 6.11 -4.69 -14.04
N ARG A 51 7.11 -4.13 -13.41
CA ARG A 51 8.20 -3.37 -14.02
C ARG A 51 9.53 -3.67 -13.32
N PRO A 52 10.70 -3.33 -13.93
CA PRO A 52 11.99 -3.61 -13.31
C PRO A 52 12.11 -3.02 -11.91
N ALA A 53 12.67 -3.80 -11.00
CA ALA A 53 13.05 -3.32 -9.68
C ALA A 53 14.30 -2.39 -9.77
N PRO A 54 14.50 -1.47 -8.80
CA PRO A 54 15.74 -0.72 -8.71
C PRO A 54 16.91 -1.66 -8.38
N SER A 55 18.14 -1.20 -8.63
CA SER A 55 19.35 -1.99 -8.34
C SER A 55 19.56 -2.24 -6.84
N GLU A 56 19.07 -1.34 -6.01
CA GLU A 56 19.04 -1.46 -4.55
C GLU A 56 17.59 -1.51 -4.08
N LEU A 57 17.24 -2.58 -3.36
CA LEU A 57 15.86 -2.81 -2.87
C LEU A 57 15.68 -2.18 -1.48
N THR A 58 16.03 -0.89 -1.37
CA THR A 58 15.86 -0.11 -0.15
C THR A 58 14.61 0.76 -0.21
N THR A 59 14.01 1.02 0.94
CA THR A 59 12.84 1.92 1.03
C THR A 59 13.15 3.29 0.42
N GLU A 60 14.37 3.81 0.59
CA GLU A 60 14.82 5.06 -0.02
C GLU A 60 14.77 5.01 -1.55
N ALA A 61 15.25 3.93 -2.17
CA ALA A 61 15.23 3.79 -3.63
C ALA A 61 13.79 3.74 -4.18
N PHE A 62 12.86 3.13 -3.45
CA PHE A 62 11.43 3.15 -3.81
C PHE A 62 10.79 4.52 -3.62
N VAL A 63 11.19 5.25 -2.59
CA VAL A 63 10.74 6.64 -2.35
C VAL A 63 11.27 7.59 -3.43
N ASP A 64 12.51 7.43 -3.87
CA ASP A 64 13.09 8.23 -4.97
C ASP A 64 12.39 7.94 -6.32
N ASP A 65 12.05 6.67 -6.57
CA ASP A 65 11.26 6.28 -7.73
C ASP A 65 9.85 6.90 -7.70
N LEU A 66 9.19 6.87 -6.54
CA LEU A 66 7.90 7.53 -6.32
C LEU A 66 8.00 9.04 -6.54
N ALA A 67 9.01 9.71 -5.94
CA ALA A 67 9.25 11.14 -6.11
C ALA A 67 9.42 11.53 -7.58
N SER A 68 10.16 10.70 -8.33
CA SER A 68 10.34 10.90 -9.77
C SER A 68 9.03 10.75 -10.55
N ALA A 69 8.19 9.80 -10.18
CA ALA A 69 6.91 9.54 -10.86
C ALA A 69 5.91 10.69 -10.64
N VAL A 70 5.89 11.29 -9.45
CA VAL A 70 4.96 12.38 -9.09
C VAL A 70 5.55 13.78 -9.29
N ALA A 71 6.72 13.91 -9.90
CA ALA A 71 7.43 15.19 -10.04
C ALA A 71 6.61 16.28 -10.75
N SER A 72 5.72 15.89 -11.68
CA SER A 72 4.86 16.82 -12.43
C SER A 72 3.62 17.28 -11.64
N ILE A 73 3.32 16.68 -10.50
CA ILE A 73 2.25 17.12 -9.61
C ILE A 73 2.83 18.20 -8.70
N GLU A 74 2.42 19.46 -8.93
CA GLU A 74 2.97 20.61 -8.21
C GLU A 74 2.36 20.75 -6.81
N GLU A 75 1.06 20.50 -6.68
CA GLU A 75 0.32 20.64 -5.43
C GLU A 75 0.68 19.52 -4.44
N PRO A 76 0.73 19.82 -3.11
CA PRO A 76 0.87 18.80 -2.09
C PRO A 76 -0.28 17.78 -2.17
N MET A 77 0.02 16.49 -2.02
CA MET A 77 -0.92 15.40 -2.19
C MET A 77 -1.44 14.86 -0.84
N ILE A 78 -2.67 14.37 -0.82
CA ILE A 78 -3.10 13.38 0.16
C ILE A 78 -2.57 12.02 -0.31
N VAL A 79 -1.82 11.31 0.53
CA VAL A 79 -1.28 10.00 0.15
C VAL A 79 -1.95 8.91 0.98
N ILE A 80 -2.56 7.94 0.30
CA ILE A 80 -3.21 6.78 0.90
C ILE A 80 -2.38 5.54 0.56
N GLY A 81 -1.84 4.86 1.55
CA GLY A 81 -1.02 3.68 1.35
C GLY A 81 -1.49 2.48 2.16
N HIS A 82 -1.39 1.29 1.55
CA HIS A 82 -1.62 0.02 2.20
C HIS A 82 -0.28 -0.73 2.38
N SER A 83 -0.02 -1.26 3.59
CA SER A 83 1.14 -2.13 3.85
C SER A 83 2.46 -1.47 3.39
N MET A 84 3.23 -2.08 2.49
CA MET A 84 4.41 -1.49 1.86
C MET A 84 4.14 -0.06 1.37
N GLY A 85 3.00 0.19 0.72
CA GLY A 85 2.62 1.53 0.25
C GLY A 85 2.42 2.52 1.39
N ALA A 86 1.98 2.07 2.58
CA ALA A 86 1.91 2.93 3.76
C ALA A 86 3.31 3.30 4.26
N LEU A 87 4.25 2.34 4.32
CA LEU A 87 5.66 2.61 4.65
C LEU A 87 6.26 3.63 3.68
N HIS A 88 6.07 3.42 2.38
CA HIS A 88 6.56 4.36 1.36
C HIS A 88 5.90 5.75 1.49
N ALA A 89 4.61 5.81 1.84
CA ALA A 89 3.88 7.08 2.03
C ALA A 89 4.49 7.95 3.13
N TRP A 90 4.74 7.39 4.33
CA TRP A 90 5.33 8.22 5.39
C TRP A 90 6.83 8.48 5.18
N CYS A 91 7.59 7.55 4.58
CA CYS A 91 8.97 7.83 4.23
C CYS A 91 9.08 8.91 3.15
N PHE A 92 8.18 8.91 2.16
CA PHE A 92 8.05 9.97 1.17
C PHE A 92 7.69 11.31 1.82
N GLY A 93 6.70 11.35 2.72
CA GLY A 93 6.32 12.56 3.45
C GLY A 93 7.44 13.09 4.34
N ALA A 94 8.28 12.22 4.92
CA ALA A 94 9.44 12.60 5.72
C ALA A 94 10.57 13.23 4.88
N SER A 95 10.80 12.74 3.65
CA SER A 95 11.86 13.23 2.76
C SER A 95 11.40 14.36 1.84
N HIS A 96 10.10 14.48 1.56
CA HIS A 96 9.48 15.48 0.68
C HIS A 96 8.26 16.13 1.35
N PRO A 97 8.45 16.81 2.50
CA PRO A 97 7.32 17.34 3.28
C PRO A 97 6.47 18.36 2.51
N GLU A 98 7.04 19.03 1.52
CA GLU A 98 6.33 19.98 0.64
C GLU A 98 5.36 19.27 -0.33
N LYS A 99 5.50 17.98 -0.54
CA LYS A 99 4.68 17.18 -1.47
C LYS A 99 3.49 16.47 -0.82
N VAL A 100 3.41 16.46 0.51
CA VAL A 100 2.37 15.72 1.25
C VAL A 100 1.64 16.66 2.20
N CYS A 101 0.30 16.69 2.12
CA CYS A 101 -0.54 17.48 3.02
C CYS A 101 -1.35 16.64 4.01
N ALA A 102 -1.57 15.36 3.74
CA ALA A 102 -2.20 14.42 4.67
C ALA A 102 -1.86 12.97 4.31
N LEU A 103 -1.96 12.07 5.29
CA LEU A 103 -1.69 10.64 5.12
C LEU A 103 -2.86 9.77 5.58
N VAL A 104 -3.15 8.71 4.83
CA VAL A 104 -3.98 7.57 5.28
C VAL A 104 -3.12 6.32 5.17
N LEU A 105 -2.84 5.69 6.30
CA LEU A 105 -1.90 4.57 6.39
C LEU A 105 -2.63 3.32 6.89
N GLU A 106 -2.72 2.32 6.03
CA GLU A 106 -3.42 1.07 6.29
C GLU A 106 -2.45 -0.05 6.62
N ASP A 107 -2.58 -0.59 7.81
CA ASP A 107 -2.03 -1.84 8.33
C ASP A 107 -0.52 -2.02 8.10
N MET A 108 0.27 -1.04 8.55
CA MET A 108 1.74 -1.06 8.52
C MET A 108 2.34 -0.40 9.76
N ALA A 109 3.42 -0.96 10.26
CA ALA A 109 4.12 -0.50 11.44
C ALA A 109 5.59 -0.18 11.16
N PRO A 110 6.25 0.65 11.98
CA PRO A 110 7.63 1.10 11.72
C PRO A 110 8.72 0.09 12.03
N ASP A 111 8.44 -0.99 12.76
CA ASP A 111 9.49 -1.91 13.22
C ASP A 111 9.09 -3.39 13.09
N PHE A 112 9.59 -4.02 12.05
CA PHE A 112 9.43 -5.46 11.80
C PHE A 112 10.73 -6.24 12.08
N ARG A 113 11.70 -5.66 12.78
CA ARG A 113 12.98 -6.33 13.04
C ARG A 113 12.79 -7.68 13.71
N GLY A 114 13.58 -8.67 13.26
CA GLY A 114 13.48 -10.04 13.72
C GLY A 114 12.35 -10.86 13.09
N ARG A 115 11.52 -10.26 12.23
CA ARG A 115 10.58 -10.98 11.37
C ARG A 115 11.23 -11.17 10.01
N THR A 116 11.37 -12.43 9.58
CA THR A 116 12.01 -12.74 8.30
C THR A 116 10.96 -12.95 7.21
N ALA A 117 11.30 -12.59 5.99
CA ALA A 117 10.48 -12.86 4.83
C ALA A 117 10.54 -14.33 4.37
N ALA A 118 11.45 -15.13 4.92
CA ALA A 118 11.72 -16.49 4.44
C ALA A 118 10.48 -17.40 4.48
N ASP A 119 9.71 -17.35 5.58
CA ASP A 119 8.57 -18.24 5.75
C ASP A 119 7.45 -17.95 4.74
N TRP A 120 7.08 -16.69 4.55
CA TRP A 120 6.05 -16.33 3.59
C TRP A 120 6.52 -16.47 2.14
N ALA A 121 7.80 -16.19 1.85
CA ALA A 121 8.38 -16.40 0.51
C ALA A 121 8.33 -17.87 0.10
N GLN A 122 8.61 -18.79 1.04
CA GLN A 122 8.48 -20.22 0.80
C GLN A 122 7.01 -20.62 0.51
N MET A 123 6.07 -20.10 1.29
CA MET A 123 4.64 -20.33 1.09
C MET A 123 4.19 -19.87 -0.30
N ILE A 124 4.55 -18.64 -0.70
CA ILE A 124 4.16 -18.07 -2.00
C ILE A 124 4.81 -18.83 -3.15
N SER A 125 6.06 -19.27 -3.01
CA SER A 125 6.73 -20.10 -4.02
C SER A 125 6.04 -21.45 -4.28
N ALA A 126 5.21 -21.90 -3.33
CA ALA A 126 4.41 -23.12 -3.47
C ALA A 126 3.06 -22.87 -4.15
N TRP A 127 2.67 -21.62 -4.44
CA TRP A 127 1.42 -21.32 -5.14
C TRP A 127 1.44 -21.87 -6.57
N PRO A 128 0.29 -22.33 -7.09
CA PRO A 128 0.18 -22.68 -8.51
C PRO A 128 0.61 -21.52 -9.40
N GLN A 129 1.48 -21.78 -10.37
CA GLN A 129 1.85 -20.80 -11.40
C GLN A 129 2.03 -21.54 -12.73
N PRO A 130 1.15 -21.28 -13.70
CA PRO A 130 0.00 -20.38 -13.64
C PRO A 130 -1.18 -20.95 -12.85
N PHE A 131 -2.04 -20.03 -12.35
CA PHE A 131 -3.41 -20.42 -12.03
C PHE A 131 -4.21 -20.55 -13.32
N ALA A 132 -5.04 -21.60 -13.40
CA ALA A 132 -5.79 -21.92 -14.62
C ALA A 132 -6.93 -20.92 -14.91
N SER A 133 -7.50 -20.30 -13.86
CA SER A 133 -8.64 -19.39 -13.97
C SER A 133 -8.77 -18.47 -12.75
N GLU A 134 -9.60 -17.43 -12.88
CA GLU A 134 -10.00 -16.56 -11.76
C GLU A 134 -10.72 -17.35 -10.65
N ASP A 135 -11.55 -18.31 -11.02
CA ASP A 135 -12.26 -19.15 -10.06
C ASP A 135 -11.30 -20.02 -9.26
N ALA A 136 -10.26 -20.56 -9.91
CA ALA A 136 -9.20 -21.31 -9.22
C ALA A 136 -8.42 -20.44 -8.23
N MET A 137 -8.19 -19.15 -8.53
CA MET A 137 -7.56 -18.19 -7.61
C MET A 137 -8.48 -17.89 -6.42
N LYS A 138 -9.78 -17.63 -6.66
CA LYS A 138 -10.75 -17.37 -5.60
C LYS A 138 -10.97 -18.58 -4.70
N GLU A 139 -10.96 -19.77 -5.26
CA GLU A 139 -11.04 -21.02 -4.49
C GLU A 139 -9.79 -21.21 -3.62
N PHE A 140 -8.60 -20.90 -4.15
CA PHE A 140 -7.33 -21.07 -3.44
C PHE A 140 -7.14 -20.07 -2.30
N PHE A 141 -7.40 -18.79 -2.57
CA PHE A 141 -7.16 -17.69 -1.60
C PHE A 141 -8.38 -17.34 -0.75
N GLY A 142 -9.57 -17.82 -1.12
CA GLY A 142 -10.84 -17.40 -0.55
C GLY A 142 -11.40 -16.11 -1.19
N PRO A 143 -12.64 -15.73 -0.86
CA PRO A 143 -13.38 -14.71 -1.63
C PRO A 143 -12.77 -13.31 -1.54
N VAL A 144 -12.20 -12.93 -0.40
CA VAL A 144 -11.62 -11.59 -0.20
C VAL A 144 -10.18 -11.52 -0.73
N ALA A 145 -9.29 -12.35 -0.19
CA ALA A 145 -7.90 -12.38 -0.63
C ALA A 145 -7.78 -12.80 -2.10
N GLY A 146 -8.68 -13.68 -2.58
CA GLY A 146 -8.75 -14.07 -3.99
C GLY A 146 -9.04 -12.90 -4.91
N GLN A 147 -9.83 -11.92 -4.47
CA GLN A 147 -10.07 -10.72 -5.27
C GLN A 147 -8.83 -9.80 -5.30
N TYR A 148 -8.17 -9.60 -4.16
CA TYR A 148 -6.93 -8.83 -4.09
C TYR A 148 -5.84 -9.46 -4.97
N PHE A 149 -5.63 -10.76 -4.85
CA PHE A 149 -4.63 -11.46 -5.66
C PHE A 149 -5.00 -11.53 -7.14
N LEU A 150 -6.30 -11.60 -7.50
CA LEU A 150 -6.72 -11.48 -8.89
C LEU A 150 -6.24 -10.14 -9.50
N ASP A 151 -6.33 -9.06 -8.74
CA ASP A 151 -5.84 -7.74 -9.15
C ASP A 151 -4.29 -7.64 -9.18
N SER A 152 -3.60 -8.59 -8.54
CA SER A 152 -2.13 -8.68 -8.47
C SER A 152 -1.52 -9.68 -9.46
N PHE A 153 -2.33 -10.31 -10.30
CA PHE A 153 -1.88 -11.27 -11.30
C PHE A 153 -2.11 -10.74 -12.72
N ASP A 154 -1.23 -11.14 -13.63
CA ASP A 154 -1.34 -10.89 -15.06
C ASP A 154 -1.87 -12.10 -15.80
N ARG A 155 -2.89 -11.88 -16.63
CA ARG A 155 -3.38 -12.90 -17.52
C ARG A 155 -2.42 -13.03 -18.72
N ARG A 156 -1.99 -14.29 -18.99
CA ARG A 156 -1.27 -14.69 -20.20
C ARG A 156 -2.11 -15.75 -20.95
N ASP A 157 -1.64 -16.18 -22.11
CA ASP A 157 -2.39 -17.14 -22.96
C ASP A 157 -2.70 -18.47 -22.26
N ASP A 158 -1.81 -18.91 -21.36
CA ASP A 158 -1.86 -20.21 -20.65
C ASP A 158 -2.30 -20.09 -19.18
N GLY A 159 -2.62 -18.90 -18.68
CA GLY A 159 -3.10 -18.74 -17.31
C GLY A 159 -2.75 -17.39 -16.66
N TRP A 160 -2.78 -17.37 -15.32
CA TRP A 160 -2.57 -16.19 -14.50
C TRP A 160 -1.26 -16.29 -13.73
N TYR A 161 -0.43 -15.28 -13.83
CA TYR A 161 0.91 -15.20 -13.24
C TYR A 161 1.01 -14.00 -12.31
N LEU A 162 1.70 -14.17 -11.18
CA LEU A 162 1.97 -13.08 -10.25
C LEU A 162 2.66 -11.91 -10.97
N HIS A 163 2.25 -10.70 -10.65
CA HIS A 163 2.74 -9.44 -11.24
C HIS A 163 4.09 -9.03 -10.63
N GLY A 164 5.11 -9.85 -10.82
CA GLY A 164 6.47 -9.69 -10.34
C GLY A 164 7.07 -11.01 -9.86
N GLU A 165 8.31 -10.93 -9.37
CA GLU A 165 9.09 -12.09 -8.96
C GLU A 165 9.08 -12.25 -7.44
N VAL A 166 8.78 -13.46 -6.95
CA VAL A 166 8.76 -13.77 -5.49
C VAL A 166 10.08 -13.45 -4.82
N SER A 167 11.20 -13.68 -5.51
CA SER A 167 12.54 -13.33 -4.99
C SER A 167 12.68 -11.83 -4.75
N THR A 168 12.18 -10.99 -5.66
CA THR A 168 12.19 -9.54 -5.52
C THR A 168 11.33 -9.11 -4.31
N PHE A 169 10.15 -9.67 -4.15
CA PHE A 169 9.27 -9.35 -3.02
C PHE A 169 9.86 -9.75 -1.68
N ARG A 170 10.51 -10.92 -1.63
CA ARG A 170 11.27 -11.35 -0.45
C ARG A 170 12.36 -10.32 -0.13
N ASP A 171 13.18 -9.97 -1.10
CA ASP A 171 14.36 -9.10 -0.89
C ASP A 171 13.94 -7.67 -0.49
N ILE A 172 12.80 -7.15 -1.01
CA ILE A 172 12.18 -5.91 -0.54
C ILE A 172 11.81 -5.99 0.95
N SER A 173 11.17 -7.08 1.36
CA SER A 173 10.69 -7.22 2.73
C SER A 173 11.79 -7.63 3.73
N GLU A 174 12.92 -8.18 3.30
CA GLU A 174 14.08 -8.45 4.15
C GLU A 174 14.62 -7.16 4.80
N GLU A 175 14.60 -6.03 4.10
CA GLU A 175 15.02 -4.75 4.65
C GLU A 175 14.21 -4.40 5.91
N TRP A 176 12.91 -4.64 5.91
CA TRP A 176 12.03 -4.33 7.05
C TRP A 176 12.35 -5.18 8.29
N GLY A 177 12.91 -6.36 8.09
CA GLY A 177 13.40 -7.24 9.16
C GLY A 177 14.75 -6.81 9.76
N THR A 178 15.47 -5.89 9.13
CA THR A 178 16.83 -5.48 9.52
C THR A 178 16.89 -4.14 10.23
N ARG A 179 15.95 -3.25 9.97
CA ARG A 179 15.93 -1.90 10.54
C ARG A 179 14.50 -1.43 10.89
N HIS A 180 14.40 -0.35 11.62
CA HIS A 180 13.14 0.34 11.90
C HIS A 180 13.01 1.64 11.12
N PHE A 181 11.78 2.18 11.06
CA PHE A 181 11.41 3.41 10.37
C PHE A 181 10.74 4.43 11.30
N TRP A 182 11.01 4.35 12.61
CA TRP A 182 10.48 5.27 13.61
C TRP A 182 10.95 6.71 13.41
N ASP A 183 12.18 6.91 12.92
CA ASP A 183 12.71 8.26 12.73
C ASP A 183 11.99 8.96 11.57
N GLN A 184 11.72 8.25 10.48
CA GLN A 184 10.90 8.74 9.36
C GLN A 184 9.47 9.04 9.82
N TRP A 185 8.86 8.15 10.61
CA TRP A 185 7.54 8.38 11.18
C TRP A 185 7.47 9.65 12.05
N LYS A 186 8.45 9.85 12.93
CA LYS A 186 8.53 11.02 13.82
C LYS A 186 8.77 12.32 13.08
N ALA A 187 9.33 12.27 11.88
CA ALA A 187 9.57 13.45 11.04
C ALA A 187 8.31 13.96 10.32
N ILE A 188 7.23 13.19 10.32
CA ILE A 188 5.95 13.59 9.71
C ILE A 188 5.29 14.70 10.54
N ASP A 189 4.83 15.77 9.86
CA ASP A 189 4.11 16.89 10.49
C ASP A 189 2.80 17.23 9.74
N VAL A 190 2.10 16.21 9.26
CA VAL A 190 0.80 16.38 8.58
C VAL A 190 -0.28 15.56 9.27
N PRO A 191 -1.57 15.96 9.14
CA PRO A 191 -2.69 15.15 9.60
C PRO A 191 -2.61 13.73 9.05
N THR A 192 -2.77 12.75 9.93
CA THR A 192 -2.64 11.33 9.55
C THR A 192 -3.75 10.48 10.13
N LEU A 193 -4.31 9.61 9.31
CA LEU A 193 -5.21 8.53 9.71
C LEU A 193 -4.47 7.19 9.66
N LEU A 194 -4.43 6.49 10.78
CA LEU A 194 -3.95 5.10 10.88
C LEU A 194 -5.15 4.16 10.92
N ILE A 195 -5.15 3.14 10.07
CA ILE A 195 -6.18 2.11 10.01
C ILE A 195 -5.52 0.74 10.25
N GLU A 196 -5.93 0.06 11.31
CA GLU A 196 -5.43 -1.27 11.68
C GLU A 196 -6.56 -2.29 11.60
N GLY A 197 -6.31 -3.44 10.98
CA GLY A 197 -7.22 -4.57 11.03
C GLY A 197 -7.22 -5.27 12.40
N GLU A 198 -8.33 -5.89 12.79
CA GLU A 198 -8.37 -6.66 14.03
C GLU A 198 -7.40 -7.84 14.01
N PHE A 199 -7.27 -8.48 12.85
CA PHE A 199 -6.36 -9.60 12.62
C PHE A 199 -5.13 -9.15 11.82
N THR A 200 -4.56 -8.01 12.24
CA THR A 200 -3.38 -7.40 11.61
C THR A 200 -2.17 -8.32 11.63
N ILE A 201 -1.27 -8.14 10.67
CA ILE A 201 0.08 -8.74 10.66
C ILE A 201 1.12 -7.82 11.31
N THR A 202 0.76 -6.60 11.68
CA THR A 202 1.71 -5.65 12.29
C THR A 202 2.13 -6.11 13.69
N PRO A 203 3.33 -5.75 14.17
CA PRO A 203 3.74 -5.99 15.54
C PRO A 203 2.79 -5.32 16.52
N GLU A 204 2.38 -6.07 17.55
CA GLU A 204 1.37 -5.65 18.51
C GLU A 204 1.70 -4.29 19.16
N GLY A 205 0.73 -3.40 19.17
CA GLY A 205 0.80 -2.11 19.84
C GLY A 205 1.51 -1.01 19.09
N GLN A 206 2.29 -1.31 18.05
CA GLN A 206 3.08 -0.29 17.34
C GLN A 206 2.22 0.77 16.65
N MET A 207 1.11 0.38 16.00
CA MET A 207 0.22 1.38 15.37
C MET A 207 -0.45 2.28 16.42
N ARG A 208 -0.66 1.81 17.64
CA ARG A 208 -1.12 2.65 18.76
C ARG A 208 -0.04 3.61 19.23
N GLU A 209 1.22 3.16 19.31
CA GLU A 209 2.37 4.02 19.61
C GLU A 209 2.55 5.10 18.51
N MET A 210 2.38 4.74 17.24
CA MET A 210 2.35 5.73 16.14
C MET A 210 1.29 6.82 16.38
N ALA A 211 0.15 6.46 16.95
CA ALA A 211 -0.96 7.37 17.21
C ALA A 211 -0.68 8.39 18.34
N GLU A 212 0.38 8.23 19.11
CA GLU A 212 0.80 9.21 20.14
C GLU A 212 1.32 10.50 19.48
N ARG A 213 1.67 10.46 18.19
CA ARG A 213 2.07 11.66 17.44
C ARG A 213 0.88 12.62 17.31
N PRO A 214 1.05 13.94 17.63
CA PRO A 214 0.01 14.95 17.44
C PRO A 214 -0.52 14.96 15.99
N GLY A 215 -1.82 15.19 15.83
CA GLY A 215 -2.47 15.19 14.50
C GLY A 215 -2.70 13.81 13.91
N THR A 216 -2.48 12.74 14.67
CA THR A 216 -2.73 11.36 14.24
C THR A 216 -4.03 10.82 14.82
N ARG A 217 -4.93 10.36 13.96
CA ARG A 217 -6.13 9.60 14.32
C ARG A 217 -5.85 8.11 14.09
N TYR A 218 -6.21 7.26 15.04
CA TYR A 218 -6.10 5.81 14.94
C TYR A 218 -7.48 5.16 14.99
N VAL A 219 -7.72 4.21 14.09
CA VAL A 219 -8.94 3.41 14.03
C VAL A 219 -8.56 1.94 13.83
N ARG A 220 -9.07 1.07 14.72
CA ARG A 220 -9.03 -0.38 14.54
C ARG A 220 -10.38 -0.83 13.97
N ILE A 221 -10.35 -1.60 12.89
CA ILE A 221 -11.55 -2.10 12.23
C ILE A 221 -11.73 -3.58 12.59
N ALA A 222 -12.88 -3.87 13.22
CA ALA A 222 -13.25 -5.24 13.61
C ALA A 222 -13.48 -6.13 12.38
N ASP A 223 -13.28 -7.43 12.55
CA ASP A 223 -13.45 -8.45 11.50
C ASP A 223 -12.64 -8.19 10.22
N ALA A 224 -11.55 -7.42 10.30
CA ALA A 224 -10.63 -7.14 9.22
C ALA A 224 -9.26 -7.75 9.48
N GLY A 225 -8.67 -8.36 8.47
CA GLY A 225 -7.27 -8.75 8.43
C GLY A 225 -6.38 -7.65 7.85
N HIS A 226 -5.29 -8.07 7.20
CA HIS A 226 -4.32 -7.17 6.57
C HIS A 226 -4.87 -6.37 5.38
N LEU A 227 -5.89 -6.90 4.69
CA LEU A 227 -6.55 -6.27 3.54
C LEU A 227 -7.80 -5.51 4.00
N VAL A 228 -7.65 -4.49 4.85
CA VAL A 228 -8.77 -3.85 5.55
C VAL A 228 -9.79 -3.26 4.56
N HIS A 229 -9.32 -2.60 3.49
CA HIS A 229 -10.16 -2.01 2.46
C HIS A 229 -10.97 -3.03 1.64
N ASP A 230 -10.57 -4.32 1.66
CA ASP A 230 -11.25 -5.42 1.00
C ASP A 230 -12.08 -6.26 1.98
N ASP A 231 -11.60 -6.47 3.20
CA ASP A 231 -12.31 -7.23 4.25
C ASP A 231 -13.54 -6.45 4.76
N GLN A 232 -13.38 -5.15 4.99
CA GLN A 232 -14.45 -4.30 5.53
C GLN A 232 -14.64 -3.01 4.70
N PRO A 233 -15.00 -3.12 3.40
CA PRO A 233 -14.98 -2.01 2.45
C PRO A 233 -15.91 -0.85 2.84
N GLN A 234 -17.05 -1.14 3.47
CA GLN A 234 -17.97 -0.10 3.90
C GLN A 234 -17.41 0.69 5.07
N ARG A 235 -16.89 -0.02 6.09
CA ARG A 235 -16.31 0.62 7.26
C ARG A 235 -15.03 1.38 6.93
N TYR A 236 -14.20 0.83 6.05
CA TYR A 236 -13.04 1.52 5.50
C TYR A 236 -13.44 2.84 4.82
N ARG A 237 -14.43 2.79 3.91
CA ARG A 237 -14.94 3.97 3.21
C ARG A 237 -15.45 5.03 4.20
N GLU A 238 -16.24 4.67 5.21
CA GLU A 238 -16.76 5.61 6.23
C GLU A 238 -15.61 6.34 6.93
N VAL A 239 -14.63 5.59 7.45
CA VAL A 239 -13.50 6.11 8.23
C VAL A 239 -12.62 7.04 7.39
N VAL A 240 -12.31 6.64 6.15
CA VAL A 240 -11.51 7.45 5.22
C VAL A 240 -12.29 8.69 4.77
N THR A 241 -13.59 8.57 4.46
CA THR A 241 -14.45 9.70 4.09
C THR A 241 -14.49 10.75 5.19
N GLU A 242 -14.70 10.34 6.45
CA GLU A 242 -14.68 11.26 7.60
C GLU A 242 -13.35 12.01 7.69
N PHE A 243 -12.24 11.33 7.45
CA PHE A 243 -10.91 11.96 7.49
C PHE A 243 -10.71 12.91 6.31
N LEU A 244 -11.00 12.49 5.08
CA LEU A 244 -10.84 13.33 3.89
C LEU A 244 -11.64 14.64 3.99
N GLN A 245 -12.84 14.60 4.57
CA GLN A 245 -13.66 15.80 4.81
C GLN A 245 -13.01 16.82 5.78
N THR A 246 -12.02 16.41 6.56
CA THR A 246 -11.31 17.31 7.49
C THR A 246 -10.06 17.92 6.91
N VAL A 247 -9.53 17.37 5.80
CA VAL A 247 -8.23 17.76 5.22
C VAL A 247 -8.33 18.25 3.77
N SER A 248 -9.52 18.20 3.17
CA SER A 248 -9.82 18.71 1.82
C SER A 248 -10.21 20.17 1.84
#